data_d9496deda308dfb4c44156b4a1388044
#
_entry.id   d9496deda308dfb4c44156b4a1388044
#
_cell.length_a   1.000
_cell.length_b   1.000
_cell.length_c   1.000
_cell.angle_alpha   90.00
_cell.angle_beta   90.00
_cell.angle_gamma   90.00
#
_symmetry.space_group_name_H-M   'P 1'
#
loop_
_entity.id
_entity.type
_entity.pdbx_description
1 polymer ?
#
loop_
_entity_poly.entity_id
_entity_poly.type
_entity_poly.pdbx_seq_one_letter_code
_entity_poly.pdbx_strand_id
1 'polypeptide(L)'
;LSSSLEKSSEYVVNQNPNLEFSEVLQPKDVKKSLKLAIGSSNETQPFLDDVSYLAFTFCKLFDQKKMWLRLDGIDHPMCPRFHTDKLKCRLVSTYVGPATQWIPHHLVNRSKLGYGNEGKPDNESGLFLSENDIEQLDTGHVALLKGESWKGNDGAGIVHRSPYEEGNYQRLYMTIDFIETYINIYRN
;
A
#
# COMPACT_ATOMS: atom_id res chain seq x y z
N LEU A 1 14.89 4.98 3.00
CA LEU A 1 14.84 6.12 2.06
C LEU A 1 16.20 6.82 2.02
N SER A 2 16.54 7.43 0.89
CA SER A 2 17.63 8.43 0.87
C SER A 2 17.18 9.71 1.59
N SER A 3 18.12 10.47 2.18
CA SER A 3 17.77 11.72 2.89
C SER A 3 17.02 12.73 2.00
N SER A 4 17.28 12.75 0.68
CA SER A 4 16.57 13.63 -0.25
C SER A 4 15.13 13.18 -0.49
N LEU A 5 14.89 11.87 -0.60
CA LEU A 5 13.55 11.32 -0.78
C LEU A 5 12.70 11.47 0.48
N GLU A 6 13.30 11.25 1.66
CA GLU A 6 12.64 11.45 2.96
C GLU A 6 12.13 12.89 3.11
N LYS A 7 13.01 13.89 2.93
CA LYS A 7 12.63 15.31 2.97
C LYS A 7 11.57 15.68 1.93
N SER A 8 11.70 15.12 0.74
CA SER A 8 10.72 15.32 -0.34
C SER A 8 9.34 14.76 0.03
N SER A 9 9.31 13.59 0.62
CA SER A 9 8.06 12.92 1.05
C SER A 9 7.37 13.68 2.19
N GLU A 10 8.15 14.13 3.18
CA GLU A 10 7.66 15.00 4.26
C GLU A 10 7.11 16.33 3.71
N TYR A 11 7.81 16.94 2.75
CA TYR A 11 7.33 18.15 2.10
C TYR A 11 5.98 17.90 1.39
N VAL A 12 5.87 16.80 0.62
CA VAL A 12 4.64 16.46 -0.11
C VAL A 12 3.45 16.29 0.84
N VAL A 13 3.58 15.51 1.91
CA VAL A 13 2.47 15.26 2.84
C VAL A 13 2.10 16.50 3.64
N ASN A 14 3.06 17.35 4.01
CA ASN A 14 2.81 18.60 4.73
C ASN A 14 2.07 19.64 3.86
N GLN A 15 2.38 19.70 2.56
CA GLN A 15 1.66 20.57 1.62
C GLN A 15 0.31 20.00 1.19
N ASN A 16 0.11 18.69 1.28
CA ASN A 16 -1.07 17.98 0.82
C ASN A 16 -1.52 16.95 1.86
N PRO A 17 -1.95 17.35 3.08
CA PRO A 17 -2.24 16.44 4.18
C PRO A 17 -3.41 15.46 3.89
N ASN A 18 -4.33 15.86 3.00
CA ASN A 18 -5.48 15.07 2.56
C ASN A 18 -5.33 14.68 1.09
N LEU A 19 -4.12 14.35 0.66
CA LEU A 19 -3.88 13.93 -0.72
C LEU A 19 -4.69 12.68 -1.03
N GLU A 20 -5.51 12.75 -2.07
CA GLU A 20 -6.20 11.61 -2.67
C GLU A 20 -5.88 11.61 -4.16
N PHE A 21 -5.01 10.69 -4.58
CA PHE A 21 -4.68 10.51 -5.97
C PHE A 21 -4.97 9.07 -6.39
N SER A 22 -5.79 8.91 -7.43
CA SER A 22 -6.21 7.60 -7.92
C SER A 22 -6.42 7.64 -9.42
N GLU A 23 -5.46 7.14 -10.19
CA GLU A 23 -5.53 7.16 -11.65
C GLU A 23 -5.02 5.88 -12.31
N VAL A 24 -5.61 5.51 -13.45
CA VAL A 24 -5.11 4.45 -14.34
C VAL A 24 -4.20 5.08 -15.39
N LEU A 25 -2.91 4.83 -15.28
CA LEU A 25 -1.87 5.51 -16.05
C LEU A 25 -0.96 4.53 -16.82
N GLN A 26 -0.34 5.04 -17.87
CA GLN A 26 0.88 4.46 -18.43
C GLN A 26 2.09 4.97 -17.62
N PRO A 27 3.19 4.20 -17.47
CA PRO A 27 4.35 4.64 -16.71
C PRO A 27 4.92 6.00 -17.13
N LYS A 28 4.92 6.29 -18.44
CA LYS A 28 5.40 7.56 -19.00
C LYS A 28 4.61 8.80 -18.58
N ASP A 29 3.34 8.61 -18.18
CA ASP A 29 2.42 9.69 -17.85
C ASP A 29 2.39 10.00 -16.34
N VAL A 30 2.93 9.10 -15.49
CA VAL A 30 2.89 9.20 -14.02
C VAL A 30 3.44 10.52 -13.51
N LYS A 31 4.66 10.87 -13.93
CA LYS A 31 5.31 12.10 -13.47
C LYS A 31 4.53 13.35 -13.82
N LYS A 32 3.92 13.37 -15.02
CA LYS A 32 3.09 14.49 -15.47
C LYS A 32 1.81 14.60 -14.64
N SER A 33 1.14 13.48 -14.40
CA SER A 33 -0.11 13.43 -13.63
C SER A 33 0.14 13.83 -12.16
N LEU A 34 1.18 13.30 -11.54
CA LEU A 34 1.56 13.66 -10.17
C LEU A 34 1.93 15.15 -10.03
N LYS A 35 2.64 15.75 -11.00
CA LYS A 35 2.94 17.19 -10.99
C LYS A 35 1.69 18.06 -10.97
N LEU A 36 0.61 17.61 -11.59
CA LEU A 36 -0.67 18.32 -11.54
C LEU A 36 -1.34 18.20 -10.17
N ALA A 37 -1.16 17.07 -9.48
CA ALA A 37 -1.78 16.81 -8.20
C ALA A 37 -1.04 17.46 -7.02
N ILE A 38 0.31 17.35 -6.98
CA ILE A 38 1.13 17.79 -5.84
C ILE A 38 2.07 18.95 -6.13
N GLY A 39 2.00 19.51 -7.34
CA GLY A 39 2.89 20.58 -7.78
C GLY A 39 4.25 20.09 -8.31
N SER A 40 5.05 21.03 -8.77
CA SER A 40 6.38 20.79 -9.35
C SER A 40 7.37 21.81 -8.82
N SER A 41 8.24 21.37 -7.97
CA SER A 41 9.33 22.15 -7.39
C SER A 41 10.56 21.28 -7.18
N ASN A 42 11.67 21.87 -6.75
CA ASN A 42 12.88 21.10 -6.40
C ASN A 42 12.62 20.17 -5.21
N GLU A 43 11.73 20.56 -4.29
CA GLU A 43 11.36 19.79 -3.10
C GLU A 43 10.53 18.55 -3.45
N THR A 44 9.66 18.64 -4.47
CA THR A 44 8.83 17.49 -4.88
C THR A 44 9.54 16.55 -5.85
N GLN A 45 10.63 16.99 -6.48
CA GLN A 45 11.28 16.24 -7.57
C GLN A 45 11.77 14.85 -7.17
N PRO A 46 12.45 14.61 -6.02
CA PRO A 46 12.89 13.27 -5.63
C PRO A 46 11.72 12.29 -5.45
N PHE A 47 10.62 12.75 -4.88
CA PHE A 47 9.40 11.95 -4.71
C PHE A 47 8.75 11.59 -6.06
N LEU A 48 8.62 12.56 -6.96
CA LEU A 48 8.09 12.35 -8.31
C LEU A 48 8.91 11.34 -9.10
N ASP A 49 10.23 11.38 -8.95
CA ASP A 49 11.14 10.46 -9.63
C ASP A 49 11.01 9.04 -9.10
N ASP A 50 10.95 8.88 -7.78
CA ASP A 50 10.82 7.57 -7.13
C ASP A 50 9.49 6.89 -7.49
N VAL A 51 8.36 7.58 -7.34
CA VAL A 51 7.04 7.03 -7.72
C VAL A 51 7.00 6.64 -9.19
N SER A 52 7.57 7.49 -10.07
CA SER A 52 7.64 7.19 -11.51
C SER A 52 8.50 5.97 -11.82
N TYR A 53 9.61 5.82 -11.11
CA TYR A 53 10.49 4.66 -11.22
C TYR A 53 9.81 3.37 -10.75
N LEU A 54 9.10 3.39 -9.63
CA LEU A 54 8.36 2.24 -9.11
C LEU A 54 7.21 1.84 -10.04
N ALA A 55 6.49 2.81 -10.60
CA ALA A 55 5.45 2.58 -11.60
C ALA A 55 6.00 1.93 -12.88
N PHE A 56 7.13 2.42 -13.37
CA PHE A 56 7.82 1.82 -14.51
C PHE A 56 8.28 0.39 -14.19
N THR A 57 8.88 0.19 -13.02
CA THR A 57 9.40 -1.10 -12.56
C THR A 57 8.27 -2.13 -12.42
N PHE A 58 7.14 -1.76 -11.82
CA PHE A 58 5.97 -2.62 -11.70
C PHE A 58 5.46 -3.05 -13.08
N CYS A 59 5.26 -2.11 -14.00
CA CYS A 59 4.77 -2.39 -15.34
C CYS A 59 5.74 -3.28 -16.13
N LYS A 60 7.05 -3.06 -15.99
CA LYS A 60 8.07 -3.89 -16.62
C LYS A 60 8.13 -5.30 -16.04
N LEU A 61 8.05 -5.43 -14.72
CA LEU A 61 8.10 -6.71 -14.01
C LEU A 61 6.94 -7.64 -14.40
N PHE A 62 5.75 -7.06 -14.58
CA PHE A 62 4.52 -7.81 -14.85
C PHE A 62 4.03 -7.70 -16.29
N ASP A 63 4.84 -7.16 -17.21
CA ASP A 63 4.49 -6.93 -18.63
C ASP A 63 3.16 -6.18 -18.80
N GLN A 64 2.98 -5.10 -18.03
CA GLN A 64 1.79 -4.28 -18.07
C GLN A 64 2.01 -2.98 -18.85
N LYS A 65 1.05 -2.60 -19.68
CA LYS A 65 1.06 -1.30 -20.39
C LYS A 65 0.58 -0.14 -19.53
N LYS A 66 -0.28 -0.44 -18.56
CA LYS A 66 -0.89 0.50 -17.64
C LYS A 66 -0.98 -0.15 -16.25
N MET A 67 -1.09 0.66 -15.22
CA MET A 67 -1.38 0.25 -13.85
C MET A 67 -2.37 1.23 -13.21
N TRP A 68 -2.96 0.83 -12.11
CA TRP A 68 -3.73 1.71 -11.23
C TRP A 68 -2.82 2.19 -10.11
N LEU A 69 -2.47 3.48 -10.12
CA LEU A 69 -1.66 4.14 -9.11
C LEU A 69 -2.58 4.88 -8.14
N ARG A 70 -2.39 4.64 -6.85
CA ARG A 70 -2.99 5.42 -5.76
C ARG A 70 -1.92 5.96 -4.85
N LEU A 71 -2.14 7.19 -4.37
CA LEU A 71 -1.27 7.87 -3.43
C LEU A 71 -2.15 8.67 -2.48
N ASP A 72 -2.11 8.30 -1.20
CA ASP A 72 -3.02 8.84 -0.19
C ASP A 72 -2.22 9.43 0.97
N GLY A 73 -2.54 10.69 1.31
CA GLY A 73 -2.16 11.33 2.58
C GLY A 73 -3.29 11.10 3.58
N ILE A 74 -3.05 10.35 4.65
CA ILE A 74 -4.07 9.93 5.59
C ILE A 74 -3.67 10.21 7.04
N ASP A 75 -4.66 10.54 7.85
CA ASP A 75 -4.55 10.81 9.29
C ASP A 75 -5.16 9.70 10.17
N HIS A 76 -5.59 8.61 9.54
CA HIS A 76 -6.18 7.44 10.20
C HIS A 76 -5.82 6.15 9.46
N PRO A 77 -5.84 4.97 10.12
CA PRO A 77 -5.59 3.70 9.45
C PRO A 77 -6.76 3.31 8.53
N MET A 78 -6.51 3.17 7.22
CA MET A 78 -7.55 2.81 6.23
C MET A 78 -8.15 1.41 6.48
N CYS A 79 -7.31 0.43 6.76
CA CYS A 79 -7.69 -0.97 6.96
C CYS A 79 -6.99 -1.53 8.19
N PRO A 80 -7.49 -1.22 9.43
CA PRO A 80 -6.79 -1.58 10.67
C PRO A 80 -6.90 -3.07 11.04
N ARG A 81 -7.78 -3.82 10.36
CA ARG A 81 -7.96 -5.26 10.58
C ARG A 81 -7.11 -6.06 9.61
N PHE A 82 -6.52 -7.16 10.09
CA PHE A 82 -5.82 -8.10 9.22
C PHE A 82 -6.77 -8.73 8.20
N HIS A 83 -6.37 -8.68 6.94
CA HIS A 83 -7.13 -9.18 5.80
C HIS A 83 -6.21 -9.67 4.69
N THR A 84 -6.79 -10.33 3.70
CA THR A 84 -6.14 -10.63 2.43
C THR A 84 -6.80 -9.86 1.30
N ASP A 85 -6.02 -9.45 0.32
CA ASP A 85 -6.54 -8.81 -0.88
C ASP A 85 -7.03 -9.83 -1.91
N LYS A 86 -8.23 -9.60 -2.46
CA LYS A 86 -8.79 -10.35 -3.58
C LYS A 86 -8.30 -9.81 -4.93
N LEU A 87 -6.99 -9.64 -5.08
CA LEU A 87 -6.31 -9.21 -6.30
C LEU A 87 -5.13 -10.13 -6.59
N LYS A 88 -4.46 -9.96 -7.74
CA LYS A 88 -3.29 -10.76 -8.09
C LYS A 88 -2.09 -10.39 -7.20
N CYS A 89 -1.65 -9.14 -7.30
CA CYS A 89 -0.53 -8.62 -6.55
C CYS A 89 -0.64 -7.10 -6.48
N ARG A 90 -0.22 -6.53 -5.34
CA ARG A 90 -0.15 -5.09 -5.09
C ARG A 90 1.28 -4.72 -4.72
N LEU A 91 1.82 -3.69 -5.37
CA LEU A 91 2.99 -3.02 -4.84
C LEU A 91 2.56 -1.99 -3.81
N VAL A 92 3.22 -1.99 -2.65
CA VAL A 92 2.99 -1.00 -1.59
C VAL A 92 4.30 -0.34 -1.19
N SER A 93 4.22 0.95 -0.85
CA SER A 93 5.28 1.69 -0.18
C SER A 93 4.68 2.74 0.74
N THR A 94 5.26 2.92 1.92
CA THR A 94 4.93 4.00 2.83
C THR A 94 6.11 4.96 2.86
N TYR A 95 5.88 6.21 2.49
CA TYR A 95 6.91 7.24 2.42
C TYR A 95 7.06 8.05 3.71
N VAL A 96 5.93 8.22 4.43
CA VAL A 96 5.88 8.91 5.72
C VAL A 96 4.96 8.13 6.65
N GLY A 97 5.32 8.05 7.92
CA GLY A 97 4.53 7.37 8.95
C GLY A 97 4.70 5.85 8.98
N PRO A 98 3.86 5.14 9.75
CA PRO A 98 4.02 3.73 10.00
C PRO A 98 3.70 2.89 8.77
N ALA A 99 4.56 1.93 8.45
CA ALA A 99 4.41 1.08 7.27
C ALA A 99 3.55 -0.16 7.55
N THR A 100 3.15 -0.83 6.48
CA THR A 100 2.24 -1.97 6.50
C THR A 100 2.72 -3.09 7.42
N GLN A 101 1.83 -3.59 8.26
CA GLN A 101 2.01 -4.80 9.07
C GLN A 101 1.52 -6.04 8.32
N TRP A 102 2.18 -7.16 8.54
CA TRP A 102 1.83 -8.43 7.94
C TRP A 102 2.16 -9.60 8.89
N ILE A 103 1.55 -10.76 8.63
CA ILE A 103 1.82 -11.98 9.42
C ILE A 103 2.33 -13.06 8.46
N PRO A 104 3.46 -13.73 8.78
CA PRO A 104 3.96 -14.89 8.03
C PRO A 104 2.87 -15.97 7.88
N HIS A 105 2.74 -16.54 6.68
CA HIS A 105 1.67 -17.46 6.33
C HIS A 105 1.49 -18.61 7.33
N HIS A 106 2.58 -19.19 7.82
CA HIS A 106 2.57 -20.33 8.74
C HIS A 106 2.17 -19.97 10.17
N LEU A 107 2.09 -18.69 10.52
CA LEU A 107 1.66 -18.18 11.82
C LEU A 107 0.19 -17.71 11.83
N VAL A 108 -0.48 -17.73 10.68
CA VAL A 108 -1.86 -17.27 10.53
C VAL A 108 -2.86 -18.42 10.67
N ASN A 109 -3.80 -18.30 11.58
CA ASN A 109 -5.01 -19.10 11.58
C ASN A 109 -6.05 -18.51 10.63
N ARG A 110 -6.00 -18.89 9.34
CA ARG A 110 -6.85 -18.32 8.28
C ARG A 110 -8.33 -18.51 8.50
N SER A 111 -8.76 -19.49 9.31
CA SER A 111 -10.18 -19.68 9.65
C SER A 111 -10.75 -18.50 10.45
N LYS A 112 -9.88 -17.64 11.00
CA LYS A 112 -10.23 -16.44 11.78
C LYS A 112 -10.19 -15.14 10.97
N LEU A 113 -9.94 -15.20 9.66
CA LEU A 113 -10.07 -14.04 8.77
C LEU A 113 -11.54 -13.72 8.48
N GLY A 114 -11.83 -12.43 8.27
CA GLY A 114 -13.16 -11.95 7.93
C GLY A 114 -14.23 -12.39 8.95
N TYR A 115 -15.28 -13.02 8.50
CA TYR A 115 -16.37 -13.49 9.40
C TYR A 115 -15.91 -14.53 10.42
N GLY A 116 -14.82 -15.23 10.19
CA GLY A 116 -14.30 -16.24 11.11
C GLY A 116 -13.78 -15.67 12.43
N ASN A 117 -13.56 -14.36 12.53
CA ASN A 117 -13.18 -13.69 13.78
C ASN A 117 -14.35 -13.49 14.78
N GLU A 118 -15.59 -13.76 14.34
CA GLU A 118 -16.81 -13.63 15.17
C GLU A 118 -17.00 -12.22 15.75
N GLY A 119 -16.49 -11.18 15.05
CA GLY A 119 -16.54 -9.79 15.50
C GLY A 119 -15.48 -9.40 16.55
N LYS A 120 -14.63 -10.33 16.96
CA LYS A 120 -13.57 -10.07 17.93
C LYS A 120 -12.42 -9.24 17.32
N PRO A 121 -11.68 -8.46 18.12
CA PRO A 121 -10.42 -7.84 17.70
C PRO A 121 -9.40 -8.89 17.25
N ASP A 122 -8.44 -8.49 16.42
CA ASP A 122 -7.46 -9.42 15.84
C ASP A 122 -6.66 -10.18 16.91
N ASN A 123 -6.25 -9.50 17.98
CA ASN A 123 -5.52 -10.07 19.13
C ASN A 123 -6.35 -11.01 20.02
N GLU A 124 -7.68 -11.00 19.90
CA GLU A 124 -8.60 -11.84 20.68
C GLU A 124 -9.28 -12.91 19.83
N SER A 125 -9.17 -12.81 18.50
CA SER A 125 -9.87 -13.68 17.56
C SER A 125 -9.21 -15.06 17.40
N GLY A 126 -7.96 -15.20 17.83
CA GLY A 126 -7.12 -16.39 17.56
C GLY A 126 -6.58 -16.43 16.13
N LEU A 127 -6.50 -15.29 15.45
CA LEU A 127 -5.90 -15.15 14.13
C LEU A 127 -4.40 -15.47 14.14
N PHE A 128 -3.71 -15.10 15.21
CA PHE A 128 -2.31 -15.37 15.50
C PHE A 128 -2.16 -15.70 17.00
N LEU A 129 -1.03 -16.29 17.40
CA LEU A 129 -0.80 -16.73 18.79
C LEU A 129 -0.12 -15.66 19.64
N SER A 130 0.69 -14.81 19.04
CA SER A 130 1.47 -13.78 19.72
C SER A 130 1.55 -12.52 18.89
N GLU A 131 1.56 -11.35 19.51
CA GLU A 131 1.85 -10.08 18.85
C GLU A 131 3.26 -10.04 18.25
N ASN A 132 4.17 -10.88 18.73
CA ASN A 132 5.50 -11.05 18.14
C ASN A 132 5.48 -11.79 16.78
N ASP A 133 4.34 -12.35 16.39
CA ASP A 133 4.14 -12.96 15.08
C ASP A 133 3.88 -11.90 13.99
N ILE A 134 3.65 -10.65 14.41
CA ILE A 134 3.38 -9.53 13.51
C ILE A 134 4.70 -8.90 13.07
N GLU A 135 4.94 -8.93 11.79
CA GLU A 135 6.04 -8.24 11.14
C GLU A 135 5.57 -6.88 10.62
N GLN A 136 6.47 -5.92 10.54
CA GLN A 136 6.20 -4.59 9.98
C GLN A 136 7.25 -4.20 8.97
N LEU A 137 6.83 -3.64 7.84
CA LEU A 137 7.74 -3.02 6.89
C LEU A 137 8.30 -1.73 7.47
N ASP A 138 9.54 -1.38 7.14
CA ASP A 138 10.06 -0.05 7.44
C ASP A 138 9.52 0.99 6.45
N THR A 139 9.43 2.23 6.89
CA THR A 139 9.11 3.37 6.03
C THR A 139 10.14 3.46 4.90
N GLY A 140 9.65 3.53 3.67
CA GLY A 140 10.46 3.48 2.45
C GLY A 140 10.74 2.09 1.90
N HIS A 141 10.37 1.03 2.61
CA HIS A 141 10.37 -0.30 2.01
C HIS A 141 9.33 -0.40 0.91
N VAL A 142 9.70 -1.10 -0.16
CA VAL A 142 8.80 -1.46 -1.26
C VAL A 142 8.51 -2.95 -1.17
N ALA A 143 7.25 -3.31 -1.07
CA ALA A 143 6.83 -4.70 -0.99
C ALA A 143 5.83 -5.06 -2.09
N LEU A 144 5.87 -6.32 -2.53
CA LEU A 144 4.88 -6.93 -3.41
C LEU A 144 4.00 -7.85 -2.57
N LEU A 145 2.77 -7.43 -2.32
CA LEU A 145 1.79 -8.22 -1.58
C LEU A 145 1.03 -9.13 -2.56
N LYS A 146 1.35 -10.40 -2.52
CA LYS A 146 0.70 -11.41 -3.35
C LYS A 146 -0.69 -11.72 -2.79
N GLY A 147 -1.72 -11.48 -3.59
CA GLY A 147 -3.12 -11.65 -3.20
C GLY A 147 -3.71 -13.02 -3.53
N GLU A 148 -4.97 -13.22 -3.18
CA GLU A 148 -5.69 -14.49 -3.37
C GLU A 148 -5.92 -14.82 -4.85
N SER A 149 -6.04 -13.82 -5.73
CA SER A 149 -6.27 -14.05 -7.18
C SER A 149 -5.01 -14.33 -7.98
N TRP A 150 -3.85 -14.42 -7.36
CA TRP A 150 -2.65 -14.89 -8.03
C TRP A 150 -2.77 -16.39 -8.31
N LYS A 151 -2.55 -16.80 -9.55
CA LYS A 151 -2.69 -18.21 -9.96
C LYS A 151 -1.91 -19.16 -9.04
N GLY A 152 -2.61 -20.09 -8.42
CA GLY A 152 -2.05 -21.06 -7.47
C GLY A 152 -1.74 -20.48 -6.08
N ASN A 153 -2.37 -19.35 -5.71
CA ASN A 153 -2.22 -18.72 -4.39
C ASN A 153 -3.55 -18.66 -3.62
N ASP A 154 -4.53 -19.44 -4.01
CA ASP A 154 -5.83 -19.51 -3.32
C ASP A 154 -5.62 -19.93 -1.86
N GLY A 155 -6.18 -19.16 -0.92
CA GLY A 155 -6.00 -19.36 0.51
C GLY A 155 -4.59 -19.05 1.05
N ALA A 156 -3.71 -18.45 0.23
CA ALA A 156 -2.33 -18.12 0.61
C ALA A 156 -1.95 -16.64 0.39
N GLY A 157 -2.91 -15.77 0.09
CA GLY A 157 -2.68 -14.32 0.01
C GLY A 157 -2.04 -13.78 1.28
N ILE A 158 -1.17 -12.78 1.16
CA ILE A 158 -0.51 -12.15 2.31
C ILE A 158 -1.56 -11.54 3.23
N VAL A 159 -1.52 -11.93 4.50
CA VAL A 159 -2.35 -11.35 5.56
C VAL A 159 -1.66 -10.10 6.08
N HIS A 160 -2.29 -8.94 5.88
CA HIS A 160 -1.71 -7.64 6.18
C HIS A 160 -2.76 -6.64 6.66
N ARG A 161 -2.30 -5.54 7.25
CA ARG A 161 -3.14 -4.40 7.67
C ARG A 161 -2.39 -3.08 7.63
N SER A 162 -3.13 -1.97 7.65
CA SER A 162 -2.60 -0.67 8.07
C SER A 162 -2.32 -0.70 9.57
N PRO A 163 -1.13 -0.30 10.04
CA PRO A 163 -0.84 -0.26 11.46
C PRO A 163 -1.74 0.78 12.15
N TYR A 164 -2.06 0.52 13.40
CA TYR A 164 -2.68 1.49 14.29
C TYR A 164 -1.60 2.05 15.21
N GLU A 165 -1.52 3.37 15.30
CA GLU A 165 -0.69 4.08 16.28
C GLU A 165 -1.53 5.14 16.97
N GLU A 166 -1.39 5.25 18.29
CA GLU A 166 -2.04 6.31 19.07
C GLU A 166 -1.29 7.64 18.86
N GLY A 167 -2.04 8.74 18.80
CA GLY A 167 -1.50 10.08 18.72
C GLY A 167 -1.65 10.72 17.33
N ASN A 168 -0.63 11.47 16.90
CA ASN A 168 -0.67 12.21 15.64
C ASN A 168 -0.33 11.29 14.46
N TYR A 169 -1.34 10.56 13.96
CA TYR A 169 -1.20 9.67 12.83
C TYR A 169 -1.12 10.49 11.55
N GLN A 170 0.01 10.41 10.86
CA GLN A 170 0.17 10.95 9.51
C GLN A 170 0.89 9.93 8.66
N ARG A 171 0.32 9.60 7.51
CA ARG A 171 0.89 8.60 6.61
C ARG A 171 0.79 9.05 5.16
N LEU A 172 1.91 8.97 4.43
CA LEU A 172 1.92 9.07 2.96
C LEU A 172 2.15 7.68 2.39
N TYR A 173 1.11 7.14 1.75
CA TYR A 173 1.04 5.74 1.34
C TYR A 173 0.74 5.60 -0.14
N MET A 174 1.47 4.72 -0.81
CA MET A 174 1.31 4.43 -2.23
C MET A 174 0.96 2.97 -2.46
N THR A 175 0.04 2.75 -3.40
CA THR A 175 -0.20 1.42 -3.99
C THR A 175 -0.16 1.47 -5.50
N ILE A 176 0.34 0.38 -6.09
CA ILE A 176 0.25 0.13 -7.54
C ILE A 176 -0.39 -1.23 -7.73
N ASP A 177 -1.50 -1.24 -8.48
CA ASP A 177 -2.29 -2.42 -8.77
C ASP A 177 -2.42 -2.68 -10.27
N PHE A 178 -2.77 -3.92 -10.63
CA PHE A 178 -3.21 -4.26 -11.98
C PHE A 178 -4.53 -3.54 -12.31
N ILE A 179 -4.74 -3.19 -13.59
CA ILE A 179 -5.97 -2.50 -14.04
C ILE A 179 -7.23 -3.31 -13.74
N GLU A 180 -7.15 -4.63 -13.79
CA GLU A 180 -8.28 -5.52 -13.49
C GLU A 180 -8.83 -5.26 -12.08
N THR A 181 -7.98 -4.86 -11.13
CA THR A 181 -8.39 -4.48 -9.78
C THR A 181 -9.30 -3.25 -9.81
N TYR A 182 -8.91 -2.21 -10.56
CA TYR A 182 -9.71 -1.00 -10.74
C TYR A 182 -11.08 -1.31 -11.38
N ILE A 183 -11.09 -2.12 -12.44
CA ILE A 183 -12.32 -2.50 -13.16
C ILE A 183 -13.29 -3.24 -12.23
N ASN A 184 -12.79 -4.14 -11.40
CA ASN A 184 -13.62 -4.92 -10.48
C ASN A 184 -14.23 -4.09 -9.35
N ILE A 185 -13.60 -2.98 -8.96
CA ILE A 185 -14.11 -2.11 -7.89
C ILE A 185 -15.14 -1.09 -8.42
N TYR A 186 -14.91 -0.52 -9.60
CA TYR A 186 -15.69 0.63 -10.10
C TYR A 186 -16.67 0.33 -11.24
N ARG A 187 -16.74 -0.91 -11.75
CA ARG A 187 -17.65 -1.31 -12.82
C ARG A 187 -18.69 -2.34 -12.41
N ASN A 188 -18.70 -2.76 -11.15
CA ASN A 188 -19.76 -3.53 -10.49
C ASN A 188 -20.55 -2.60 -9.58
#